data_4dfc95393647de4152990a75abe8ed9c
#
_entry.id   4dfc95393647de4152990a75abe8ed9c
#
_cell.length_a   1.000
_cell.length_b   1.000
_cell.length_c   1.000
_cell.angle_alpha   90.00
_cell.angle_beta   90.00
_cell.angle_gamma   90.00
#
_symmetry.space_group_name_H-M   'P 1'
#
loop_
_entity.id
_entity.type
_entity.pdbx_description
1 polymer ?
#
loop_
_entity_poly.entity_id
_entity_poly.type
_entity_poly.pdbx_seq_one_letter_code
_entity_poly.pdbx_strand_id
1 'polypeptide(L)'
;IALSERTNCVVEPKLSLQWFVKMKKLAKPAIKAVLSGEVKFYPKKYINTYKNWMENIRDWNISRQLYWGHRIPVYYLKKDNSKFVVAKSIKEALGKFKSNFKIPNISVDDIKQDVDVLDTWFSSWLWPISVFDGIRKPNNKDIDYYYPTSDIVTGPDILFFWIARMIMSGFYFKNKKPFNNVYFTGLVRVDKGRKMSKQLVNSHDPI
;
A
#
# COMPACT_ATOMS: atom_id res chain seq x y z
N ILE A 1 -9.89 27.05 7.26
CA ILE A 1 -10.43 25.90 8.02
C ILE A 1 -10.33 24.69 7.10
N ALA A 2 -9.71 23.60 7.59
CA ALA A 2 -9.63 22.34 6.85
C ALA A 2 -11.00 21.66 6.87
N LEU A 3 -11.50 21.26 5.70
CA LEU A 3 -12.76 20.54 5.54
C LEU A 3 -12.52 19.15 5.01
N SER A 4 -13.34 18.18 5.42
CA SER A 4 -13.36 16.84 4.87
C SER A 4 -13.86 16.88 3.42
N GLU A 5 -13.09 16.33 2.48
CA GLU A 5 -13.50 16.27 1.06
C GLU A 5 -14.81 15.48 0.83
N ARG A 6 -15.17 14.61 1.76
CA ARG A 6 -16.35 13.72 1.63
C ARG A 6 -17.61 14.28 2.26
N THR A 7 -17.46 15.02 3.35
CA THR A 7 -18.62 15.41 4.18
C THR A 7 -18.75 16.93 4.34
N ASN A 8 -17.75 17.72 3.88
CA ASN A 8 -17.62 19.15 4.12
C ASN A 8 -17.65 19.57 5.60
N CYS A 9 -17.48 18.63 6.52
CA CYS A 9 -17.36 18.92 7.93
C CYS A 9 -15.96 19.46 8.25
N VAL A 10 -15.87 20.29 9.28
CA VAL A 10 -14.59 20.80 9.80
C VAL A 10 -13.77 19.61 10.32
N VAL A 11 -12.50 19.55 9.92
CA VAL A 11 -11.55 18.53 10.38
C VAL A 11 -10.83 19.05 11.61
N GLU A 12 -10.96 18.34 12.72
CA GLU A 12 -10.25 18.61 13.97
C GLU A 12 -9.08 17.65 14.16
N PRO A 13 -7.88 18.13 14.54
CA PRO A 13 -6.74 17.24 14.79
C PRO A 13 -6.99 16.39 16.03
N LYS A 14 -6.82 15.06 15.90
CA LYS A 14 -6.95 14.10 16.99
C LYS A 14 -5.77 13.14 17.00
N LEU A 15 -5.13 12.98 18.15
CA LEU A 15 -4.10 11.97 18.33
C LEU A 15 -4.72 10.58 18.49
N SER A 16 -4.24 9.62 17.72
CA SER A 16 -4.62 8.21 17.83
C SER A 16 -3.45 7.31 17.46
N LEU A 17 -3.47 6.08 17.96
CA LEU A 17 -2.50 5.06 17.59
C LEU A 17 -2.71 4.68 16.12
N GLN A 18 -1.63 4.64 15.35
CA GLN A 18 -1.64 4.35 13.93
C GLN A 18 -0.54 3.36 13.58
N TRP A 19 -0.78 2.56 12.55
CA TRP A 19 0.23 1.67 11.99
C TRP A 19 1.04 2.37 10.91
N PHE A 20 2.36 2.28 11.01
CA PHE A 20 3.30 2.89 10.06
C PHE A 20 4.25 1.86 9.45
N VAL A 21 4.54 2.02 8.17
CA VAL A 21 5.64 1.34 7.49
C VAL A 21 6.86 2.23 7.48
N LYS A 22 8.00 1.73 7.94
CA LYS A 22 9.30 2.43 7.87
C LYS A 22 9.83 2.39 6.44
N MET A 23 9.69 3.50 5.72
CA MET A 23 9.89 3.56 4.27
C MET A 23 11.35 3.69 3.83
N LYS A 24 12.21 4.34 4.61
CA LYS A 24 13.61 4.65 4.19
C LYS A 24 14.43 3.43 3.76
N LYS A 25 14.28 2.28 4.45
CA LYS A 25 15.01 1.06 4.08
C LYS A 25 14.45 0.45 2.78
N LEU A 26 13.15 0.49 2.60
CA LEU A 26 12.46 -0.03 1.40
C LEU A 26 12.76 0.82 0.17
N ALA A 27 12.93 2.13 0.34
CA ALA A 27 13.19 3.06 -0.75
C ALA A 27 14.58 2.88 -1.40
N LYS A 28 15.60 2.51 -0.62
CA LYS A 28 16.98 2.41 -1.13
C LYS A 28 17.15 1.53 -2.37
N PRO A 29 16.74 0.25 -2.39
CA PRO A 29 16.86 -0.57 -3.59
C PRO A 29 15.98 -0.07 -4.74
N ALA A 30 14.81 0.48 -4.44
CA ALA A 30 13.90 1.03 -5.43
C ALA A 30 14.48 2.29 -6.13
N ILE A 31 15.14 3.17 -5.38
CA ILE A 31 15.86 4.33 -5.94
C ILE A 31 16.97 3.82 -6.88
N LYS A 32 17.81 2.90 -6.39
CA LYS A 32 18.92 2.35 -7.18
C LYS A 32 18.43 1.76 -8.50
N ALA A 33 17.37 0.98 -8.49
CA ALA A 33 16.83 0.31 -9.69
C ALA A 33 16.37 1.29 -10.77
N VAL A 34 15.79 2.42 -10.39
CA VAL A 34 15.36 3.45 -11.36
C VAL A 34 16.54 4.27 -11.85
N LEU A 35 17.46 4.68 -10.96
CA LEU A 35 18.62 5.49 -11.35
C LEU A 35 19.62 4.72 -12.21
N SER A 36 19.78 3.41 -12.00
CA SER A 36 20.63 2.56 -12.84
C SER A 36 20.00 2.18 -14.18
N GLY A 37 18.72 2.48 -14.38
CA GLY A 37 17.98 2.06 -15.58
C GLY A 37 17.53 0.59 -15.57
N GLU A 38 17.65 -0.10 -14.43
CA GLU A 38 17.09 -1.44 -14.25
C GLU A 38 15.56 -1.41 -14.40
N VAL A 39 14.90 -0.36 -13.87
CA VAL A 39 13.50 -0.01 -14.18
C VAL A 39 13.52 1.28 -15.00
N LYS A 40 12.98 1.24 -16.20
CA LYS A 40 13.02 2.37 -17.15
C LYS A 40 11.73 3.17 -17.09
N PHE A 41 11.85 4.50 -17.07
CA PHE A 41 10.71 5.43 -17.08
C PHE A 41 10.59 6.12 -18.43
N TYR A 42 9.38 6.17 -18.96
CA TYR A 42 9.04 6.84 -20.20
C TYR A 42 7.87 7.81 -19.98
N PRO A 43 8.08 9.13 -20.17
CA PRO A 43 9.33 9.82 -20.50
C PRO A 43 10.31 9.92 -19.30
N LYS A 44 11.59 10.01 -19.60
CA LYS A 44 12.69 10.07 -18.59
C LYS A 44 12.59 11.23 -17.60
N LYS A 45 11.84 12.29 -17.93
CA LYS A 45 11.66 13.47 -17.04
C LYS A 45 11.15 13.10 -15.63
N TYR A 46 10.41 12.00 -15.48
CA TYR A 46 9.89 11.55 -14.19
C TYR A 46 10.95 10.93 -13.27
N ILE A 47 12.14 10.62 -13.78
CA ILE A 47 13.25 10.07 -12.95
C ILE A 47 13.66 11.06 -11.87
N ASN A 48 13.82 12.34 -12.22
CA ASN A 48 14.21 13.37 -11.24
C ASN A 48 13.14 13.58 -10.16
N THR A 49 11.87 13.63 -10.59
CA THR A 49 10.72 13.74 -9.66
C THR A 49 10.67 12.54 -8.72
N TYR A 50 10.85 11.33 -9.25
CA TYR A 50 10.90 10.09 -8.48
C TYR A 50 12.05 10.11 -7.47
N LYS A 51 13.27 10.43 -7.92
CA LYS A 51 14.47 10.53 -7.08
C LYS A 51 14.24 11.45 -5.89
N ASN A 52 13.85 12.69 -6.17
CA ASN A 52 13.65 13.71 -5.12
C ASN A 52 12.62 13.26 -4.08
N TRP A 53 11.50 12.70 -4.51
CA TRP A 53 10.46 12.22 -3.60
C TRP A 53 10.93 11.03 -2.76
N MET A 54 11.61 10.06 -3.38
CA MET A 54 12.05 8.84 -2.73
C MET A 54 13.21 9.08 -1.73
N GLU A 55 14.10 10.03 -2.01
CA GLU A 55 15.18 10.42 -1.09
C GLU A 55 14.63 11.12 0.17
N ASN A 56 13.51 11.84 0.03
CA ASN A 56 12.83 12.54 1.11
C ASN A 56 11.60 11.78 1.67
N ILE A 57 11.54 10.47 1.42
CA ILE A 57 10.37 9.68 1.78
C ILE A 57 10.15 9.65 3.30
N ARG A 58 8.89 9.88 3.70
CA ARG A 58 8.43 9.75 5.10
C ARG A 58 7.82 8.40 5.34
N ASP A 59 7.76 8.01 6.62
CA ASP A 59 7.07 6.78 7.01
C ASP A 59 5.59 6.86 6.63
N TRP A 60 5.06 5.74 6.17
CA TRP A 60 3.73 5.64 5.60
C TRP A 60 2.73 5.17 6.64
N ASN A 61 1.80 6.04 7.01
CA ASN A 61 0.64 5.64 7.80
C ASN A 61 -0.27 4.76 6.94
N ILE A 62 -0.45 3.51 7.36
CA ILE A 62 -1.26 2.51 6.65
C ILE A 62 -2.63 2.26 7.29
N SER A 63 -2.95 2.86 8.42
CA SER A 63 -4.25 2.76 9.06
C SER A 63 -5.26 3.74 8.44
N ARG A 64 -6.50 3.29 8.29
CA ARG A 64 -7.63 4.14 7.87
C ARG A 64 -8.85 3.85 8.75
N GLN A 65 -9.49 4.90 9.22
CA GLN A 65 -10.71 4.85 10.03
C GLN A 65 -11.93 4.85 9.09
N LEU A 66 -12.08 3.74 8.34
CA LEU A 66 -13.14 3.54 7.35
C LEU A 66 -13.93 2.27 7.68
N TYR A 67 -15.20 2.26 7.33
CA TYR A 67 -16.04 1.08 7.50
C TYR A 67 -15.68 -0.03 6.49
N TRP A 68 -15.40 0.34 5.23
CA TRP A 68 -15.10 -0.59 4.15
C TRP A 68 -13.60 -0.65 3.86
N GLY A 69 -13.04 -1.86 3.87
CA GLY A 69 -11.64 -2.10 3.55
C GLY A 69 -11.11 -3.41 4.13
N HIS A 70 -9.82 -3.67 3.94
CA HIS A 70 -9.12 -4.81 4.54
C HIS A 70 -8.81 -4.51 6.00
N ARG A 71 -9.54 -5.13 6.90
CA ARG A 71 -9.36 -4.94 8.33
C ARG A 71 -7.95 -5.33 8.76
N ILE A 72 -7.34 -4.50 9.59
CA ILE A 72 -5.97 -4.72 10.07
C ILE A 72 -5.91 -6.05 10.84
N PRO A 73 -5.01 -6.98 10.47
CA PRO A 73 -4.95 -8.31 11.06
C PRO A 73 -4.17 -8.33 12.38
N VAL A 74 -4.47 -7.39 13.25
CA VAL A 74 -3.86 -7.26 14.58
C VAL A 74 -4.92 -7.51 15.65
N TYR A 75 -4.56 -8.29 16.65
CA TYR A 75 -5.39 -8.59 17.78
C TYR A 75 -4.71 -8.11 19.07
N TYR A 76 -5.45 -7.37 19.87
CA TYR A 76 -5.01 -6.80 21.15
C TYR A 76 -5.63 -7.55 22.31
N LEU A 77 -4.88 -7.65 23.42
CA LEU A 77 -5.45 -8.07 24.69
C LEU A 77 -6.31 -6.93 25.24
N LYS A 78 -7.61 -7.18 25.54
CA LYS A 78 -8.55 -6.14 26.02
C LYS A 78 -8.10 -5.47 27.31
N LYS A 79 -7.47 -6.23 28.21
CA LYS A 79 -6.97 -5.74 29.50
C LYS A 79 -5.66 -4.94 29.37
N ASP A 80 -4.91 -5.13 28.27
CA ASP A 80 -3.61 -4.50 28.08
C ASP A 80 -3.32 -4.36 26.57
N ASN A 81 -3.69 -3.24 25.98
CA ASN A 81 -3.51 -2.96 24.54
C ASN A 81 -2.05 -2.90 24.11
N SER A 82 -1.08 -2.85 25.03
CA SER A 82 0.35 -2.94 24.66
C SER A 82 0.73 -4.35 24.20
N LYS A 83 -0.06 -5.36 24.56
CA LYS A 83 0.10 -6.75 24.13
C LYS A 83 -0.76 -6.98 22.90
N PHE A 84 -0.11 -7.20 21.76
CA PHE A 84 -0.79 -7.49 20.51
C PHE A 84 -0.06 -8.56 19.72
N VAL A 85 -0.79 -9.18 18.80
CA VAL A 85 -0.27 -10.16 17.85
C VAL A 85 -0.84 -9.91 16.46
N VAL A 86 -0.04 -10.17 15.43
CA VAL A 86 -0.51 -10.19 14.03
C VAL A 86 -0.92 -11.62 13.69
N ALA A 87 -2.17 -11.82 13.22
CA ALA A 87 -2.68 -13.16 12.93
C ALA A 87 -3.73 -13.13 11.82
N LYS A 88 -3.81 -14.21 11.05
CA LYS A 88 -4.79 -14.38 9.96
C LYS A 88 -6.19 -14.71 10.48
N SER A 89 -6.30 -15.20 11.71
CA SER A 89 -7.57 -15.59 12.34
C SER A 89 -7.51 -15.46 13.85
N ILE A 90 -8.69 -15.42 14.47
CA ILE A 90 -8.83 -15.44 15.95
C ILE A 90 -8.13 -16.66 16.55
N LYS A 91 -8.28 -17.84 15.93
CA LYS A 91 -7.66 -19.09 16.41
C LYS A 91 -6.14 -18.97 16.46
N GLU A 92 -5.52 -18.42 15.40
CA GLU A 92 -4.09 -18.16 15.34
C GLU A 92 -3.66 -17.11 16.36
N ALA A 93 -4.47 -16.06 16.54
CA ALA A 93 -4.20 -15.02 17.54
C ALA A 93 -4.16 -15.60 18.97
N LEU A 94 -5.14 -16.42 19.35
CA LEU A 94 -5.15 -17.11 20.64
C LEU A 94 -3.91 -17.99 20.84
N GLY A 95 -3.51 -18.74 19.81
CA GLY A 95 -2.28 -19.53 19.86
C GLY A 95 -1.04 -18.66 20.11
N LYS A 96 -0.92 -17.54 19.40
CA LYS A 96 0.18 -16.58 19.57
C LYS A 96 0.18 -15.89 20.94
N PHE A 97 -0.98 -15.57 21.51
CA PHE A 97 -1.04 -15.02 22.87
C PHE A 97 -0.58 -16.04 23.90
N LYS A 98 -0.98 -17.32 23.75
CA LYS A 98 -0.52 -18.40 24.65
C LYS A 98 0.99 -18.54 24.62
N SER A 99 1.59 -18.57 23.42
CA SER A 99 3.04 -18.76 23.26
C SER A 99 3.86 -17.52 23.62
N ASN A 100 3.50 -16.35 23.08
CA ASN A 100 4.34 -15.16 23.17
C ASN A 100 4.23 -14.46 24.52
N PHE A 101 3.04 -14.49 25.14
CA PHE A 101 2.77 -13.79 26.41
C PHE A 101 2.52 -14.74 27.59
N LYS A 102 2.61 -16.07 27.35
CA LYS A 102 2.41 -17.09 28.39
C LYS A 102 1.05 -16.98 29.10
N ILE A 103 -0.02 -16.75 28.33
CA ILE A 103 -1.40 -16.65 28.84
C ILE A 103 -2.16 -17.93 28.47
N PRO A 104 -2.08 -19.02 29.25
CA PRO A 104 -2.61 -20.34 28.88
C PRO A 104 -4.14 -20.38 28.71
N ASN A 105 -4.86 -19.63 29.55
CA ASN A 105 -6.33 -19.66 29.61
C ASN A 105 -7.00 -18.51 28.86
N ILE A 106 -6.32 -17.94 27.82
CA ILE A 106 -6.89 -16.86 27.02
C ILE A 106 -8.07 -17.37 26.17
N SER A 107 -9.16 -16.61 26.18
CA SER A 107 -10.38 -16.86 25.41
C SER A 107 -10.58 -15.81 24.30
N VAL A 108 -11.58 -16.02 23.46
CA VAL A 108 -11.99 -15.04 22.42
C VAL A 108 -12.44 -13.73 23.05
N ASP A 109 -13.08 -13.81 24.23
CA ASP A 109 -13.58 -12.64 24.95
C ASP A 109 -12.49 -11.75 25.52
N ASP A 110 -11.27 -12.27 25.68
CA ASP A 110 -10.12 -11.51 26.20
C ASP A 110 -9.42 -10.68 25.14
N ILE A 111 -9.69 -10.92 23.86
CA ILE A 111 -9.02 -10.25 22.75
C ILE A 111 -10.00 -9.44 21.90
N LYS A 112 -9.46 -8.45 21.21
CA LYS A 112 -10.18 -7.68 20.18
C LYS A 112 -9.30 -7.48 18.97
N GLN A 113 -9.88 -7.61 17.78
CA GLN A 113 -9.19 -7.23 16.53
C GLN A 113 -9.20 -5.72 16.38
N ASP A 114 -8.15 -5.17 15.76
CA ASP A 114 -8.10 -3.77 15.35
C ASP A 114 -9.37 -3.40 14.55
N VAL A 115 -9.91 -2.21 14.81
CA VAL A 115 -11.14 -1.73 14.16
C VAL A 115 -10.86 -1.02 12.84
N ASP A 116 -9.62 -0.56 12.65
CA ASP A 116 -9.20 0.15 11.46
C ASP A 116 -8.97 -0.80 10.28
N VAL A 117 -8.96 -0.22 9.09
CA VAL A 117 -8.63 -0.93 7.85
C VAL A 117 -7.30 -0.44 7.27
N LEU A 118 -6.70 -1.25 6.41
CA LEU A 118 -5.47 -0.91 5.72
C LEU A 118 -5.75 0.10 4.59
N ASP A 119 -4.80 1.00 4.38
CA ASP A 119 -4.73 1.83 3.17
C ASP A 119 -4.83 0.95 1.92
N THR A 120 -5.69 1.33 0.98
CA THR A 120 -5.87 0.61 -0.29
C THR A 120 -4.54 0.39 -1.03
N TRP A 121 -3.63 1.37 -0.99
CA TRP A 121 -2.32 1.25 -1.60
C TRP A 121 -1.41 0.23 -0.92
N PHE A 122 -1.68 -0.11 0.34
CA PHE A 122 -0.93 -1.15 1.07
C PHE A 122 -1.29 -2.56 0.61
N SER A 123 -2.47 -2.78 0.06
CA SER A 123 -2.80 -4.04 -0.62
C SER A 123 -2.41 -4.00 -2.10
N SER A 124 -2.66 -2.88 -2.79
CA SER A 124 -2.42 -2.78 -4.24
C SER A 124 -0.94 -2.72 -4.63
N TRP A 125 -0.01 -2.39 -3.72
CA TRP A 125 1.43 -2.49 -4.02
C TRP A 125 1.89 -3.92 -4.23
N LEU A 126 1.10 -4.91 -3.81
CA LEU A 126 1.36 -6.34 -4.02
C LEU A 126 0.85 -6.85 -5.36
N TRP A 127 0.15 -6.00 -6.14
CA TRP A 127 -0.52 -6.42 -7.37
C TRP A 127 0.37 -7.19 -8.35
N PRO A 128 1.63 -6.81 -8.64
CA PRO A 128 2.49 -7.56 -9.55
C PRO A 128 2.77 -9.00 -9.11
N ILE A 129 2.59 -9.29 -7.81
CA ILE A 129 2.78 -10.61 -7.24
C ILE A 129 1.44 -11.34 -7.09
N SER A 130 0.43 -10.62 -6.60
CA SER A 130 -0.87 -11.21 -6.26
C SER A 130 -1.70 -11.63 -7.46
N VAL A 131 -1.59 -10.91 -8.59
CA VAL A 131 -2.32 -11.20 -9.83
C VAL A 131 -1.98 -12.59 -10.40
N PHE A 132 -0.77 -13.07 -10.13
CA PHE A 132 -0.31 -14.40 -10.53
C PHE A 132 -0.36 -15.41 -9.37
N ASP A 133 -1.18 -15.17 -8.36
CA ASP A 133 -1.27 -16.01 -7.15
C ASP A 133 0.07 -16.24 -6.41
N GLY A 134 1.04 -15.36 -6.65
CA GLY A 134 2.42 -15.50 -6.16
C GLY A 134 2.59 -15.30 -4.65
N ILE A 135 1.53 -14.88 -3.93
CA ILE A 135 1.50 -14.80 -2.47
C ILE A 135 1.17 -16.17 -1.86
N ARG A 136 0.11 -16.83 -2.37
CA ARG A 136 -0.34 -18.14 -1.86
C ARG A 136 0.46 -19.28 -2.44
N LYS A 137 0.90 -19.14 -3.70
CA LYS A 137 1.68 -20.14 -4.45
C LYS A 137 2.93 -19.47 -5.04
N PRO A 138 3.95 -19.17 -4.23
CA PRO A 138 5.10 -18.33 -4.62
C PRO A 138 5.96 -18.91 -5.76
N ASN A 139 5.85 -20.20 -6.05
CA ASN A 139 6.62 -20.91 -7.08
C ASN A 139 5.71 -21.51 -8.17
N ASN A 140 4.57 -20.88 -8.47
CA ASN A 140 3.71 -21.33 -9.56
C ASN A 140 4.26 -20.85 -10.93
N LYS A 141 3.86 -21.54 -12.00
CA LYS A 141 4.36 -21.28 -13.37
C LYS A 141 4.07 -19.86 -13.86
N ASP A 142 2.95 -19.26 -13.45
CA ASP A 142 2.57 -17.92 -13.91
C ASP A 142 3.48 -16.86 -13.30
N ILE A 143 3.76 -16.93 -11.98
CA ILE A 143 4.68 -15.97 -11.34
C ILE A 143 6.11 -16.14 -11.87
N ASP A 144 6.54 -17.37 -12.15
CA ASP A 144 7.88 -17.62 -12.70
C ASP A 144 8.03 -17.09 -14.14
N TYR A 145 6.96 -17.14 -14.92
CA TYR A 145 6.95 -16.67 -16.31
C TYR A 145 6.72 -15.13 -16.41
N TYR A 146 5.73 -14.61 -15.70
CA TYR A 146 5.29 -13.20 -15.88
C TYR A 146 5.97 -12.19 -14.95
N TYR A 147 6.68 -12.62 -13.91
CA TYR A 147 7.33 -11.71 -12.99
C TYR A 147 8.87 -11.70 -13.18
N PRO A 148 9.50 -10.56 -13.52
CA PRO A 148 8.91 -9.22 -13.70
C PRO A 148 8.12 -9.12 -15.00
N THR A 149 7.05 -8.32 -15.00
CA THR A 149 6.32 -8.00 -16.22
C THR A 149 7.14 -7.08 -17.13
N SER A 150 6.83 -7.04 -18.44
CA SER A 150 7.56 -6.21 -19.40
C SER A 150 7.26 -4.73 -19.16
N ASP A 151 6.00 -4.38 -19.13
CA ASP A 151 5.56 -2.99 -19.17
C ASP A 151 4.42 -2.75 -18.15
N ILE A 152 4.40 -1.53 -17.62
CA ILE A 152 3.24 -0.99 -16.91
C ILE A 152 2.93 0.40 -17.45
N VAL A 153 1.65 0.67 -17.71
CA VAL A 153 1.15 1.96 -18.20
C VAL A 153 0.33 2.61 -17.11
N THR A 154 0.58 3.88 -16.81
CA THR A 154 -0.04 4.58 -15.68
C THR A 154 -0.09 6.09 -15.86
N GLY A 155 -0.97 6.76 -15.13
CA GLY A 155 -0.93 8.21 -14.97
C GLY A 155 0.22 8.64 -14.02
N PRO A 156 0.84 9.80 -14.26
CA PRO A 156 1.92 10.29 -13.40
C PRO A 156 1.45 10.68 -11.99
N ASP A 157 0.17 10.91 -11.80
CA ASP A 157 -0.44 11.28 -10.52
C ASP A 157 -0.41 10.16 -9.47
N ILE A 158 -0.27 8.90 -9.92
CA ILE A 158 -0.14 7.74 -9.01
C ILE A 158 1.27 7.15 -8.98
N LEU A 159 2.27 7.88 -9.49
CA LEU A 159 3.67 7.45 -9.44
C LEU A 159 4.10 7.08 -8.02
N PHE A 160 3.82 7.94 -7.04
CA PHE A 160 4.25 7.73 -5.65
C PHE A 160 3.31 6.83 -4.85
N PHE A 161 2.03 6.86 -5.21
CA PHE A 161 1.03 6.04 -4.51
C PHE A 161 1.09 4.58 -4.92
N TRP A 162 1.45 4.29 -6.16
CA TRP A 162 1.40 2.93 -6.70
C TRP A 162 2.74 2.44 -7.27
N ILE A 163 3.30 3.11 -8.28
CA ILE A 163 4.50 2.63 -8.98
C ILE A 163 5.70 2.50 -8.03
N ALA A 164 6.03 3.55 -7.29
CA ALA A 164 7.13 3.54 -6.35
C ALA A 164 6.96 2.45 -5.29
N ARG A 165 5.74 2.27 -4.79
CA ARG A 165 5.41 1.26 -3.79
C ARG A 165 5.48 -0.16 -4.34
N MET A 166 5.03 -0.41 -5.58
CA MET A 166 5.23 -1.71 -6.24
C MET A 166 6.70 -2.05 -6.43
N ILE A 167 7.55 -1.08 -6.80
CA ILE A 167 8.99 -1.31 -6.92
C ILE A 167 9.57 -1.69 -5.54
N MET A 168 9.20 -0.96 -4.48
CA MET A 168 9.63 -1.28 -3.11
C MET A 168 9.19 -2.67 -2.67
N SER A 169 7.92 -3.04 -2.88
CA SER A 169 7.39 -4.35 -2.52
C SER A 169 8.04 -5.48 -3.31
N GLY A 170 8.32 -5.25 -4.58
CA GLY A 170 9.02 -6.23 -5.43
C GLY A 170 10.40 -6.57 -4.88
N PHE A 171 11.21 -5.57 -4.55
CA PHE A 171 12.52 -5.82 -3.93
C PHE A 171 12.42 -6.42 -2.53
N TYR A 172 11.42 -6.02 -1.74
CA TYR A 172 11.26 -6.54 -0.38
C TYR A 172 10.81 -8.01 -0.35
N PHE A 173 9.81 -8.38 -1.15
CA PHE A 173 9.21 -9.73 -1.09
C PHE A 173 9.83 -10.72 -2.07
N LYS A 174 10.30 -10.25 -3.24
CA LYS A 174 10.83 -11.10 -4.30
C LYS A 174 12.32 -10.88 -4.58
N ASN A 175 12.95 -9.88 -3.92
CA ASN A 175 14.32 -9.44 -4.19
C ASN A 175 14.57 -9.15 -5.69
N LYS A 176 13.55 -8.69 -6.40
CA LYS A 176 13.54 -8.50 -7.86
C LYS A 176 12.58 -7.37 -8.22
N LYS A 177 12.89 -6.61 -9.28
CA LYS A 177 11.99 -5.59 -9.81
C LYS A 177 10.65 -6.20 -10.23
N PRO A 178 9.52 -5.46 -10.11
CA PRO A 178 8.20 -5.99 -10.51
C PRO A 178 7.91 -5.87 -12.01
N PHE A 179 8.57 -4.94 -12.70
CA PHE A 179 8.42 -4.66 -14.14
C PHE A 179 9.68 -4.02 -14.70
N ASN A 180 9.84 -4.09 -16.03
CA ASN A 180 11.00 -3.53 -16.72
C ASN A 180 10.80 -2.05 -17.07
N ASN A 181 9.62 -1.68 -17.59
CA ASN A 181 9.35 -0.36 -18.12
C ASN A 181 8.08 0.24 -17.49
N VAL A 182 8.09 1.56 -17.30
CA VAL A 182 6.94 2.34 -16.81
C VAL A 182 6.65 3.43 -17.84
N TYR A 183 5.47 3.39 -18.44
CA TYR A 183 4.99 4.38 -19.39
C TYR A 183 3.99 5.31 -18.71
N PHE A 184 4.30 6.59 -18.67
CA PHE A 184 3.41 7.60 -18.11
C PHE A 184 2.57 8.25 -19.21
N THR A 185 1.26 8.12 -19.08
CA THR A 185 0.30 8.73 -20.01
C THR A 185 -0.02 10.17 -19.64
N GLY A 186 -0.65 10.89 -20.55
CA GLY A 186 -1.31 12.17 -20.22
C GLY A 186 -2.51 11.96 -19.28
N LEU A 187 -2.84 12.99 -18.52
CA LEU A 187 -4.09 13.05 -17.75
C LEU A 187 -5.14 13.81 -18.56
N VAL A 188 -6.26 13.16 -18.82
CA VAL A 188 -7.40 13.82 -19.47
C VAL A 188 -8.06 14.78 -18.47
N ARG A 189 -8.31 16.00 -18.91
CA ARG A 189 -8.89 17.09 -18.13
C ARG A 189 -10.08 17.68 -18.88
N VAL A 190 -11.04 18.20 -18.16
CA VAL A 190 -12.14 18.98 -18.75
C VAL A 190 -11.68 20.38 -19.15
N ASP A 191 -12.48 21.12 -19.93
CA ASP A 191 -12.16 22.41 -20.54
C ASP A 191 -11.52 23.46 -19.63
N LYS A 192 -11.88 23.47 -18.37
CA LYS A 192 -11.30 24.40 -17.36
C LYS A 192 -10.05 23.83 -16.67
N GLY A 193 -9.41 22.81 -17.23
CA GLY A 193 -8.20 22.18 -16.68
C GLY A 193 -8.43 21.35 -15.41
N ARG A 194 -9.66 21.12 -14.98
CA ARG A 194 -9.98 20.27 -13.83
C ARG A 194 -9.79 18.81 -14.18
N LYS A 195 -9.25 18.03 -13.22
CA LYS A 195 -9.17 16.58 -13.36
C LYS A 195 -10.58 15.98 -13.41
N MET A 196 -10.78 15.00 -14.30
CA MET A 196 -12.01 14.21 -14.31
C MET A 196 -12.15 13.41 -13.03
N SER A 197 -13.34 13.38 -12.47
CA SER A 197 -13.65 12.65 -11.24
C SER A 197 -15.09 12.15 -11.26
N LYS A 198 -15.29 10.91 -10.85
CA LYS A 198 -16.66 10.34 -10.69
C LYS A 198 -17.49 11.14 -9.69
N GLN A 199 -16.88 11.71 -8.65
CA GLN A 199 -17.59 12.52 -7.66
C GLN A 199 -18.08 13.85 -8.23
N LEU A 200 -17.38 14.41 -9.21
CA LEU A 200 -17.75 15.66 -9.88
C LEU A 200 -18.67 15.45 -11.07
N VAL A 201 -18.95 14.20 -11.45
CA VAL A 201 -19.78 13.83 -12.61
C VAL A 201 -19.36 14.58 -13.88
N ASN A 202 -18.06 14.86 -14.02
CA ASN A 202 -17.48 15.64 -15.09
C ASN A 202 -16.63 14.80 -16.08
N SER A 203 -16.81 13.48 -16.07
CA SER A 203 -16.22 12.60 -17.08
C SER A 203 -17.11 12.51 -18.28
N HIS A 204 -16.56 12.76 -19.47
CA HIS A 204 -17.25 12.47 -20.73
C HIS A 204 -17.23 10.96 -20.98
N ASP A 205 -18.28 10.47 -21.61
CA ASP A 205 -18.32 9.11 -22.13
C ASP A 205 -17.23 9.00 -23.22
N PRO A 206 -16.36 7.98 -23.17
CA PRO A 206 -15.34 7.80 -24.20
C PRO A 206 -15.87 7.22 -25.52
N ILE A 207 -17.16 6.92 -25.61
CA ILE A 207 -17.85 6.37 -26.79
C ILE A 207 -18.71 7.46 -27.44
#